data_953ab279850ce1b85e9364b436f3035f
#
_entry.id   953ab279850ce1b85e9364b436f3035f
#
_cell.length_a   1.000
_cell.length_b   1.000
_cell.length_c   1.000
_cell.angle_alpha   90.00
_cell.angle_beta   90.00
_cell.angle_gamma   90.00
#
_symmetry.space_group_name_H-M   'P 1'
#
loop_
_entity.id
_entity.type
_entity.pdbx_description
1 polymer ?
#
loop_
_entity_poly.entity_id
_entity_poly.type
_entity_poly.pdbx_seq_one_letter_code
_entity_poly.pdbx_strand_id
1 'polypeptide(L)'
;SRTQNFVELDAGGSDKVVMLMKDHLYHFYTWKVRHYKELEPNETIISFTPSGEFYGFKEILSENEKGASLSQNDAREIAENFVQMNTSIALSNYKEIEASEEVLPSERIDHTFVYERLDATIGDGSFRLKTMVSGEKVSEIKHYIKVPETFSRRFEEMRSANNTIASSASMAMFLLYGFGGVII
;
A
#
# COMPACT_ATOMS: atom_id res chain seq x y z
N SER A 1 -7.35 -0.60 -8.73
CA SER A 1 -6.93 -1.12 -7.38
C SER A 1 -8.14 -1.11 -6.42
N ARG A 2 -8.07 -1.90 -5.32
CA ARG A 2 -9.13 -1.91 -4.28
C ARG A 2 -9.35 -0.50 -3.70
N THR A 3 -8.28 0.23 -3.45
CA THR A 3 -8.32 1.61 -2.97
C THR A 3 -9.06 2.54 -3.93
N GLN A 4 -8.78 2.45 -5.23
CA GLN A 4 -9.46 3.27 -6.23
C GLN A 4 -10.96 2.92 -6.29
N ASN A 5 -11.30 1.63 -6.31
CA ASN A 5 -12.70 1.20 -6.30
C ASN A 5 -13.45 1.70 -5.06
N PHE A 6 -12.79 1.72 -3.89
CA PHE A 6 -13.38 2.30 -2.67
C PHE A 6 -13.69 3.79 -2.87
N VAL A 7 -12.75 4.56 -3.41
CA VAL A 7 -12.98 6.00 -3.62
C VAL A 7 -14.07 6.24 -4.65
N GLU A 8 -14.09 5.49 -5.74
CA GLU A 8 -15.08 5.62 -6.81
C GLU A 8 -16.50 5.21 -6.39
N LEU A 9 -16.64 4.19 -5.55
CA LEU A 9 -17.94 3.64 -5.19
C LEU A 9 -18.51 4.21 -3.87
N ASP A 10 -17.65 4.52 -2.88
CA ASP A 10 -18.09 4.85 -1.52
C ASP A 10 -17.57 6.19 -0.99
N ALA A 11 -16.55 6.80 -1.61
CA ALA A 11 -15.89 7.95 -1.01
C ALA A 11 -15.83 9.20 -1.92
N GLY A 12 -16.76 9.33 -2.85
CA GLY A 12 -16.96 10.56 -3.62
C GLY A 12 -16.82 10.46 -5.13
N GLY A 13 -16.74 9.23 -5.68
CA GLY A 13 -16.78 9.02 -7.13
C GLY A 13 -15.44 9.25 -7.85
N SER A 14 -15.48 9.14 -9.17
CA SER A 14 -14.28 9.31 -10.01
C SER A 14 -13.70 10.72 -9.92
N ASP A 15 -14.53 11.75 -9.73
CA ASP A 15 -14.06 13.13 -9.57
C ASP A 15 -13.20 13.28 -8.30
N LYS A 16 -13.53 12.54 -7.24
CA LYS A 16 -12.73 12.54 -6.02
C LYS A 16 -11.34 11.94 -6.26
N VAL A 17 -11.21 10.91 -7.08
CA VAL A 17 -9.90 10.34 -7.47
C VAL A 17 -9.04 11.41 -8.13
N VAL A 18 -9.59 12.14 -9.09
CA VAL A 18 -8.88 13.23 -9.79
C VAL A 18 -8.49 14.35 -8.82
N MET A 19 -9.42 14.76 -7.95
CA MET A 19 -9.20 15.81 -6.96
C MET A 19 -8.07 15.45 -5.97
N LEU A 20 -8.06 14.22 -5.45
CA LEU A 20 -7.02 13.75 -4.53
C LEU A 20 -5.62 13.78 -5.15
N MET A 21 -5.51 13.45 -6.44
CA MET A 21 -4.25 13.52 -7.17
C MET A 21 -3.83 14.96 -7.45
N LYS A 22 -4.79 15.82 -7.84
CA LYS A 22 -4.54 17.23 -8.14
C LYS A 22 -4.10 18.01 -6.89
N ASP A 23 -4.71 17.72 -5.75
CA ASP A 23 -4.40 18.37 -4.46
C ASP A 23 -3.20 17.72 -3.75
N HIS A 24 -2.51 16.80 -4.43
CA HIS A 24 -1.35 16.06 -3.89
C HIS A 24 -1.64 15.32 -2.56
N LEU A 25 -2.90 15.02 -2.28
CA LEU A 25 -3.30 14.29 -1.07
C LEU A 25 -3.01 12.80 -1.16
N TYR A 26 -3.20 12.23 -2.35
CA TYR A 26 -2.89 10.82 -2.62
C TYR A 26 -2.71 10.57 -4.12
N HIS A 27 -1.71 9.75 -4.48
CA HIS A 27 -1.45 9.35 -5.86
C HIS A 27 -1.82 7.88 -6.08
N PHE A 28 -2.85 7.63 -6.88
CA PHE A 28 -3.29 6.27 -7.26
C PHE A 28 -2.35 5.60 -8.26
N TYR A 29 -1.63 6.41 -9.02
CA TYR A 29 -0.65 5.99 -10.03
C TYR A 29 0.70 6.57 -9.67
N THR A 30 1.73 5.74 -9.69
CA THR A 30 3.10 6.12 -9.39
C THR A 30 4.05 5.42 -10.36
N TRP A 31 5.11 6.08 -10.71
CA TRP A 31 6.25 5.44 -11.35
C TRP A 31 7.02 4.67 -10.29
N LYS A 32 7.49 3.46 -10.66
CA LYS A 32 8.33 2.65 -9.78
C LYS A 32 9.65 2.36 -10.47
N VAL A 33 10.74 2.71 -9.80
CA VAL A 33 12.09 2.33 -10.20
C VAL A 33 12.56 1.23 -9.25
N ARG A 34 12.87 0.07 -9.80
CA ARG A 34 13.39 -1.07 -9.06
C ARG A 34 14.89 -1.17 -9.33
N HIS A 35 15.68 -1.12 -8.27
CA HIS A 35 17.11 -1.38 -8.29
C HIS A 35 17.39 -2.69 -7.58
N TYR A 36 18.01 -3.62 -8.28
CA TYR A 36 18.35 -4.94 -7.76
C TYR A 36 19.62 -5.44 -8.42
N LYS A 37 20.28 -6.37 -7.78
CA LYS A 37 21.39 -7.10 -8.36
C LYS A 37 21.01 -8.57 -8.49
N GLU A 38 21.32 -9.16 -9.65
CA GLU A 38 21.00 -10.56 -9.92
C GLU A 38 21.65 -11.47 -8.87
N LEU A 39 20.90 -12.46 -8.37
CA LEU A 39 21.29 -13.40 -7.31
C LEU A 39 21.52 -12.77 -5.92
N GLU A 40 21.24 -11.49 -5.71
CA GLU A 40 21.21 -10.88 -4.39
C GLU A 40 19.76 -10.71 -3.90
N PRO A 41 19.47 -11.02 -2.61
CA PRO A 41 18.10 -10.91 -2.08
C PRO A 41 17.67 -9.47 -1.84
N ASN A 42 18.62 -8.54 -1.73
CA ASN A 42 18.33 -7.15 -1.42
C ASN A 42 17.91 -6.38 -2.68
N GLU A 43 16.85 -5.62 -2.56
CA GLU A 43 16.39 -4.73 -3.63
C GLU A 43 15.79 -3.45 -3.08
N THR A 44 15.82 -2.39 -3.88
CA THR A 44 15.20 -1.11 -3.55
C THR A 44 14.16 -0.75 -4.59
N ILE A 45 12.96 -0.40 -4.16
CA ILE A 45 11.88 0.09 -5.01
C ILE A 45 11.60 1.53 -4.60
N ILE A 46 11.82 2.48 -5.51
CA ILE A 46 11.53 3.90 -5.29
C ILE A 46 10.27 4.25 -6.09
N SER A 47 9.35 4.94 -5.45
CA SER A 47 8.11 5.41 -6.05
C SER A 47 8.16 6.91 -6.27
N PHE A 48 7.71 7.33 -7.44
CA PHE A 48 7.61 8.74 -7.82
C PHE A 48 6.17 9.07 -8.22
N THR A 49 5.75 10.30 -7.99
CA THR A 49 4.48 10.82 -8.50
C THR A 49 4.47 10.84 -10.03
N PRO A 50 3.33 11.03 -10.70
CA PRO A 50 3.28 11.22 -12.15
C PRO A 50 4.12 12.42 -12.63
N SER A 51 4.33 13.44 -11.79
CA SER A 51 5.20 14.61 -12.05
C SER A 51 6.69 14.35 -11.82
N GLY A 52 7.06 13.17 -11.29
CA GLY A 52 8.45 12.80 -11.04
C GLY A 52 8.98 13.17 -9.65
N GLU A 53 8.12 13.63 -8.75
CA GLU A 53 8.49 13.91 -7.35
C GLU A 53 8.61 12.62 -6.54
N PHE A 54 9.51 12.60 -5.57
CA PHE A 54 9.65 11.47 -4.65
C PHE A 54 8.36 11.26 -3.86
N TYR A 55 7.86 10.02 -3.85
CA TYR A 55 6.61 9.66 -3.17
C TYR A 55 6.79 8.64 -2.05
N GLY A 56 7.84 7.84 -2.12
CA GLY A 56 8.17 6.86 -1.10
C GLY A 56 9.13 5.80 -1.64
N PHE A 57 9.56 4.92 -0.77
CA PHE A 57 10.44 3.82 -1.14
C PHE A 57 10.25 2.62 -0.23
N LYS A 58 10.76 1.50 -0.69
CA LYS A 58 10.92 0.28 0.10
C LYS A 58 12.26 -0.36 -0.25
N GLU A 59 13.09 -0.58 0.75
CA GLU A 59 14.27 -1.42 0.68
C GLU A 59 13.90 -2.78 1.27
N ILE A 60 14.12 -3.85 0.49
CA ILE A 60 13.91 -5.23 0.91
C ILE A 60 15.28 -5.76 1.28
N LEU A 61 15.46 -6.07 2.55
CA LEU A 61 16.70 -6.60 3.11
C LEU A 61 16.53 -8.08 3.44
N SER A 62 17.62 -8.83 3.33
CA SER A 62 17.63 -10.22 3.79
C SER A 62 17.33 -10.30 5.30
N GLU A 63 16.56 -11.31 5.72
CA GLU A 63 16.32 -11.59 7.15
C GLU A 63 17.61 -11.95 7.91
N ASN A 64 18.60 -12.46 7.17
CA ASN A 64 19.92 -12.82 7.73
C ASN A 64 20.88 -11.62 7.76
N GLU A 65 20.51 -10.47 7.21
CA GLU A 65 21.32 -9.28 7.24
C GLU A 65 21.35 -8.71 8.67
N LYS A 66 22.54 -8.54 9.20
CA LYS A 66 22.75 -8.00 10.54
C LYS A 66 22.42 -6.50 10.56
N GLY A 67 21.93 -6.04 11.70
CA GLY A 67 21.64 -4.62 11.94
C GLY A 67 21.56 -4.36 13.44
N ALA A 68 21.35 -3.11 13.79
CA ALA A 68 21.21 -2.72 15.19
C ALA A 68 19.89 -3.25 15.79
N SER A 69 19.92 -3.47 17.11
CA SER A 69 18.74 -3.76 17.93
C SER A 69 18.39 -2.50 18.71
N LEU A 70 17.73 -1.56 18.04
CA LEU A 70 17.34 -0.28 18.64
C LEU A 70 16.11 -0.43 19.53
N SER A 71 15.97 0.50 20.49
CA SER A 71 14.70 0.65 21.18
C SER A 71 13.65 1.24 20.23
N GLN A 72 12.37 1.00 20.52
CA GLN A 72 11.26 1.57 19.72
C GLN A 72 11.30 3.10 19.66
N ASN A 73 11.76 3.77 20.74
CA ASN A 73 11.87 5.23 20.77
C ASN A 73 13.01 5.75 19.88
N ASP A 74 14.18 5.11 19.92
CA ASP A 74 15.30 5.50 19.06
C ASP A 74 14.97 5.28 17.58
N ALA A 75 14.33 4.15 17.25
CA ALA A 75 13.89 3.86 15.89
C ALA A 75 12.82 4.87 15.41
N ARG A 76 11.89 5.30 16.29
CA ARG A 76 10.91 6.33 15.98
C ARG A 76 11.58 7.66 15.64
N GLU A 77 12.54 8.08 16.45
CA GLU A 77 13.28 9.32 16.20
C GLU A 77 13.99 9.29 14.84
N ILE A 78 14.60 8.16 14.47
CA ILE A 78 15.22 7.96 13.15
C ILE A 78 14.18 8.09 12.04
N ALA A 79 13.03 7.43 12.18
CA ALA A 79 11.96 7.49 11.18
C ALA A 79 11.42 8.91 10.98
N GLU A 80 11.10 9.61 12.07
CA GLU A 80 10.54 10.96 12.04
C GLU A 80 11.54 11.98 11.50
N ASN A 81 12.79 11.93 11.94
CA ASN A 81 13.86 12.77 11.41
C ASN A 81 14.09 12.55 9.92
N PHE A 82 14.07 11.30 9.47
CA PHE A 82 14.21 10.99 8.05
C PHE A 82 13.06 11.59 7.22
N VAL A 83 11.82 11.43 7.69
CA VAL A 83 10.64 12.00 7.01
C VAL A 83 10.75 13.52 6.94
N GLN A 84 11.11 14.20 8.03
CA GLN A 84 11.25 15.65 8.07
C GLN A 84 12.35 16.20 7.15
N MET A 85 13.48 15.48 7.07
CA MET A 85 14.64 15.95 6.28
C MET A 85 14.54 15.62 4.78
N ASN A 86 13.87 14.53 4.43
CA ASN A 86 13.92 13.97 3.08
C ASN A 86 12.59 14.04 2.33
N THR A 87 11.54 14.52 2.97
CA THR A 87 10.22 14.60 2.35
C THR A 87 9.55 15.94 2.66
N SER A 88 8.47 16.26 1.94
CA SER A 88 7.61 17.42 2.22
C SER A 88 6.47 17.10 3.20
N ILE A 89 6.51 15.95 3.88
CA ILE A 89 5.45 15.51 4.79
C ILE A 89 5.54 16.29 6.10
N ALA A 90 4.48 17.04 6.42
CA ALA A 90 4.34 17.70 7.71
C ALA A 90 3.78 16.70 8.74
N LEU A 91 4.64 16.04 9.51
CA LEU A 91 4.22 15.06 10.53
C LEU A 91 3.32 15.66 11.61
N SER A 92 3.31 16.97 11.79
CA SER A 92 2.35 17.67 12.68
C SER A 92 0.88 17.44 12.30
N ASN A 93 0.61 17.10 11.05
CA ASN A 93 -0.74 16.78 10.57
C ASN A 93 -1.10 15.29 10.73
N TYR A 94 -0.24 14.51 11.38
CA TYR A 94 -0.42 13.08 11.56
C TYR A 94 -0.40 12.70 13.03
N LYS A 95 -1.11 11.63 13.35
CA LYS A 95 -1.10 10.97 14.66
C LYS A 95 -0.59 9.56 14.50
N GLU A 96 0.39 9.16 15.31
CA GLU A 96 0.78 7.76 15.43
C GLU A 96 -0.39 6.94 15.97
N ILE A 97 -0.71 5.85 15.27
CA ILE A 97 -1.82 4.95 15.62
C ILE A 97 -1.37 3.52 15.85
N GLU A 98 -0.17 3.17 15.39
CA GLU A 98 0.39 1.84 15.54
C GLU A 98 1.91 1.93 15.58
N ALA A 99 2.52 1.19 16.50
CA ALA A 99 3.94 0.93 16.56
C ALA A 99 4.14 -0.55 16.87
N SER A 100 4.92 -1.23 16.04
CA SER A 100 5.23 -2.64 16.20
C SER A 100 6.70 -2.92 15.89
N GLU A 101 7.20 -4.04 16.40
CA GLU A 101 8.57 -4.49 16.18
C GLU A 101 8.59 -5.96 15.78
N GLU A 102 9.59 -6.33 15.02
CA GLU A 102 9.87 -7.71 14.61
C GLU A 102 11.36 -8.01 14.84
N VAL A 103 11.61 -9.04 15.63
CA VAL A 103 12.99 -9.53 15.86
C VAL A 103 13.30 -10.60 14.83
N LEU A 104 14.31 -10.36 14.02
CA LEU A 104 14.71 -11.25 12.94
C LEU A 104 15.71 -12.31 13.41
N PRO A 105 15.93 -13.40 12.65
CA PRO A 105 16.91 -14.44 12.99
C PRO A 105 18.35 -13.92 13.13
N SER A 106 18.66 -12.81 12.48
CA SER A 106 19.95 -12.11 12.57
C SER A 106 20.11 -11.25 13.84
N GLU A 107 19.15 -11.27 14.76
CA GLU A 107 19.03 -10.41 15.92
C GLU A 107 18.79 -8.92 15.60
N ARG A 108 18.65 -8.57 14.32
CA ARG A 108 18.18 -7.24 13.91
C ARG A 108 16.73 -7.04 14.33
N ILE A 109 16.40 -5.86 14.83
CA ILE A 109 15.02 -5.49 15.12
C ILE A 109 14.54 -4.52 14.03
N ASP A 110 13.42 -4.87 13.41
CA ASP A 110 12.76 -4.03 12.44
C ASP A 110 11.51 -3.40 13.10
N HIS A 111 11.44 -2.06 13.10
CA HIS A 111 10.34 -1.30 13.70
C HIS A 111 9.44 -0.74 12.62
N THR A 112 8.13 -0.87 12.82
CA THR A 112 7.11 -0.29 11.93
C THR A 112 6.28 0.73 12.70
N PHE A 113 6.13 1.94 12.13
CA PHE A 113 5.27 2.99 12.66
C PHE A 113 4.21 3.35 11.62
N VAL A 114 2.96 3.48 12.06
CA VAL A 114 1.85 3.89 11.21
C VAL A 114 1.23 5.16 11.77
N TYR A 115 1.13 6.16 10.90
CA TYR A 115 0.56 7.46 11.21
C TYR A 115 -0.71 7.66 10.40
N GLU A 116 -1.75 8.19 11.03
CA GLU A 116 -3.01 8.56 10.39
C GLU A 116 -3.08 10.08 10.22
N ARG A 117 -3.44 10.51 9.02
CA ARG A 117 -3.57 11.93 8.69
C ARG A 117 -4.83 12.52 9.30
N LEU A 118 -4.71 13.69 9.95
CA LEU A 118 -5.81 14.33 10.71
C LEU A 118 -6.51 15.45 9.93
N ASP A 119 -5.82 16.09 8.99
CA ASP A 119 -6.30 17.25 8.24
C ASP A 119 -7.07 16.90 6.96
N ALA A 120 -7.23 15.61 6.65
CA ALA A 120 -7.96 15.15 5.47
C ALA A 120 -8.72 13.85 5.76
N THR A 121 -9.92 13.73 5.19
CA THR A 121 -10.80 12.57 5.33
C THR A 121 -11.18 12.01 3.96
N ILE A 122 -11.52 10.72 3.93
CA ILE A 122 -11.96 10.03 2.72
C ILE A 122 -13.03 9.00 3.03
N GLY A 123 -14.31 9.45 3.02
CA GLY A 123 -15.42 8.61 3.47
C GLY A 123 -15.14 8.02 4.86
N ASP A 124 -15.39 6.73 5.02
CA ASP A 124 -15.08 5.97 6.24
C ASP A 124 -13.64 5.43 6.27
N GLY A 125 -12.82 5.76 5.26
CA GLY A 125 -11.41 5.42 5.20
C GLY A 125 -10.51 6.48 5.79
N SER A 126 -9.21 6.21 5.89
CA SER A 126 -8.22 7.16 6.37
C SER A 126 -6.94 7.15 5.54
N PHE A 127 -6.31 8.31 5.41
CA PHE A 127 -4.99 8.44 4.82
C PHE A 127 -3.93 8.05 5.85
N ARG A 128 -3.04 7.17 5.47
CA ARG A 128 -2.00 6.67 6.35
C ARG A 128 -0.62 6.76 5.73
N LEU A 129 0.35 7.01 6.57
CA LEU A 129 1.78 6.95 6.30
C LEU A 129 2.35 5.79 7.12
N LYS A 130 3.04 4.86 6.45
CA LYS A 130 3.83 3.81 7.09
C LYS A 130 5.29 4.15 6.93
N THR A 131 6.05 4.08 8.01
CA THR A 131 7.51 4.07 8.01
C THR A 131 8.02 2.79 8.62
N MET A 132 9.16 2.30 8.16
CA MET A 132 9.85 1.14 8.71
C MET A 132 11.33 1.46 8.90
N VAL A 133 11.87 1.06 10.03
CA VAL A 133 13.28 1.16 10.36
C VAL A 133 13.82 -0.25 10.55
N SER A 134 14.72 -0.66 9.68
CA SER A 134 15.39 -1.95 9.72
C SER A 134 16.78 -1.79 10.30
N GLY A 135 16.95 -2.26 11.55
CA GLY A 135 18.14 -1.95 12.33
C GLY A 135 18.24 -0.45 12.60
N GLU A 136 19.17 0.24 11.95
CA GLU A 136 19.43 1.69 12.13
C GLU A 136 19.07 2.55 10.89
N LYS A 137 18.44 1.94 9.88
CA LYS A 137 18.10 2.63 8.62
C LYS A 137 16.61 2.62 8.37
N VAL A 138 16.09 3.74 7.87
CA VAL A 138 14.74 3.76 7.31
C VAL A 138 14.71 2.92 6.06
N SER A 139 13.88 1.88 6.04
CA SER A 139 13.74 0.91 4.94
C SER A 139 12.43 1.04 4.18
N GLU A 140 11.41 1.71 4.70
CA GLU A 140 10.16 1.95 3.96
C GLU A 140 9.55 3.31 4.35
N ILE A 141 9.11 4.04 3.33
CA ILE A 141 8.11 5.12 3.44
C ILE A 141 7.01 4.82 2.43
N LYS A 142 5.77 4.68 2.92
CA LYS A 142 4.64 4.31 2.10
C LYS A 142 3.38 5.06 2.49
N HIS A 143 2.77 5.75 1.50
CA HIS A 143 1.43 6.29 1.62
C HIS A 143 0.39 5.25 1.23
N TYR A 144 -0.69 5.15 2.00
CA TYR A 144 -1.81 4.31 1.63
C TYR A 144 -3.12 4.83 2.23
N ILE A 145 -4.23 4.42 1.64
CA ILE A 145 -5.56 4.64 2.19
C ILE A 145 -5.99 3.35 2.88
N LYS A 146 -6.31 3.44 4.16
CA LYS A 146 -6.96 2.33 4.89
C LYS A 146 -8.42 2.26 4.44
N VAL A 147 -8.69 1.28 3.61
CA VAL A 147 -10.06 0.97 3.15
C VAL A 147 -10.83 0.29 4.28
N PRO A 148 -12.09 0.69 4.55
CA PRO A 148 -12.92 0.04 5.57
C PRO A 148 -13.13 -1.44 5.28
N GLU A 149 -13.16 -2.26 6.34
CA GLU A 149 -13.41 -3.70 6.19
C GLU A 149 -14.82 -4.00 5.67
N THR A 150 -15.79 -3.18 6.04
CA THR A 150 -17.17 -3.27 5.54
C THR A 150 -17.23 -3.15 4.02
N PHE A 151 -16.50 -2.19 3.45
CA PHE A 151 -16.35 -2.07 2.00
C PHE A 151 -15.63 -3.29 1.41
N SER A 152 -14.52 -3.69 2.01
CA SER A 152 -13.72 -4.81 1.51
C SER A 152 -14.54 -6.10 1.43
N ARG A 153 -15.30 -6.43 2.47
CA ARG A 153 -16.20 -7.61 2.48
C ARG A 153 -17.29 -7.52 1.41
N ARG A 154 -18.01 -6.39 1.36
CA ARG A 154 -19.05 -6.17 0.34
C ARG A 154 -18.50 -6.26 -1.08
N PHE A 155 -17.33 -5.70 -1.32
CA PHE A 155 -16.69 -5.74 -2.63
C PHE A 155 -16.27 -7.16 -3.03
N GLU A 156 -15.78 -7.97 -2.08
CA GLU A 156 -15.44 -9.37 -2.31
C GLU A 156 -16.69 -10.22 -2.58
N GLU A 157 -17.78 -9.99 -1.86
CA GLU A 157 -19.07 -10.65 -2.09
C GLU A 157 -19.62 -10.35 -3.50
N MET A 158 -19.64 -9.08 -3.89
CA MET A 158 -20.07 -8.68 -5.25
C MET A 158 -19.19 -9.31 -6.34
N ARG A 159 -17.89 -9.34 -6.14
CA ARG A 159 -16.94 -9.96 -7.08
C ARG A 159 -17.13 -11.47 -7.16
N SER A 160 -17.36 -12.14 -6.04
CA SER A 160 -17.64 -13.56 -6.00
C SER A 160 -18.95 -13.90 -6.74
N ALA A 161 -20.01 -13.14 -6.50
CA ALA A 161 -21.28 -13.30 -7.20
C ALA A 161 -21.12 -13.13 -8.72
N ASN A 162 -20.42 -12.09 -9.17
CA ASN A 162 -20.13 -11.88 -10.58
C ASN A 162 -19.34 -13.02 -11.21
N ASN A 163 -18.33 -13.53 -10.51
CA ASN A 163 -17.55 -14.67 -10.98
C ASN A 163 -18.41 -15.94 -11.10
N THR A 164 -19.32 -16.16 -10.16
CA THR A 164 -20.26 -17.31 -10.18
C THR A 164 -21.19 -17.19 -11.38
N ILE A 165 -21.75 -16.01 -11.64
CA ILE A 165 -22.62 -15.75 -12.80
C ILE A 165 -21.83 -15.98 -14.12
N ALA A 166 -20.63 -15.43 -14.22
CA ALA A 166 -19.77 -15.59 -15.39
C ALA A 166 -19.40 -17.07 -15.65
N SER A 167 -19.07 -17.82 -14.60
CA SER A 167 -18.77 -19.25 -14.69
C SER A 167 -19.99 -20.05 -15.14
N SER A 168 -21.17 -19.76 -14.59
CA SER A 168 -22.42 -20.41 -14.94
C SER A 168 -22.81 -20.12 -16.41
N ALA A 169 -22.64 -18.87 -16.84
CA ALA A 169 -22.89 -18.50 -18.24
C ALA A 169 -21.91 -19.19 -19.20
N SER A 170 -20.63 -19.27 -18.83
CA SER A 170 -19.61 -19.99 -19.63
C SER A 170 -19.92 -21.47 -19.72
N MET A 171 -20.37 -22.10 -18.65
CA MET A 171 -20.77 -23.51 -18.63
C MET A 171 -22.02 -23.75 -19.50
N ALA A 172 -23.01 -22.87 -19.43
CA ALA A 172 -24.21 -22.96 -20.29
C ALA A 172 -23.83 -22.81 -21.78
N MET A 173 -22.94 -21.87 -22.12
CA MET A 173 -22.41 -21.70 -23.47
C MET A 173 -21.66 -22.95 -23.96
N PHE A 174 -20.81 -23.52 -23.11
CA PHE A 174 -20.10 -24.76 -23.44
C PHE A 174 -21.03 -25.93 -23.72
N LEU A 175 -22.10 -26.07 -22.91
CA LEU A 175 -23.12 -27.12 -23.14
C LEU A 175 -23.88 -26.88 -24.44
N LEU A 176 -24.31 -25.63 -24.74
CA LEU A 176 -25.03 -25.30 -25.95
C LEU A 176 -24.18 -25.53 -27.20
N TYR A 177 -22.96 -25.06 -27.25
CA TYR A 177 -22.09 -25.16 -28.41
C TYR A 177 -21.34 -26.48 -28.50
N GLY A 178 -20.93 -27.08 -27.35
CA GLY A 178 -20.24 -28.36 -27.30
C GLY A 178 -21.12 -29.56 -27.67
N PHE A 179 -22.38 -29.56 -27.21
CA PHE A 179 -23.34 -30.63 -27.55
C PHE A 179 -24.15 -30.31 -28.77
N GLY A 180 -24.54 -29.04 -28.97
CA GLY A 180 -25.32 -28.62 -30.17
C GLY A 180 -24.52 -28.73 -31.48
N GLY A 181 -23.20 -28.56 -31.44
CA GLY A 181 -22.32 -28.71 -32.62
C GLY A 181 -22.05 -30.16 -33.04
N VAL A 182 -22.43 -31.13 -32.22
CA VAL A 182 -22.29 -32.57 -32.55
C VAL A 182 -23.54 -33.14 -33.25
N ILE A 183 -24.66 -32.39 -33.26
CA ILE A 183 -25.96 -32.84 -33.79
C ILE A 183 -26.20 -32.35 -35.23
N ILE A 184 -25.31 -31.54 -35.79
CA ILE A 184 -25.31 -31.09 -37.19
C ILE A 184 -24.21 -31.82 -37.95
#